data_5de3dab1f9f24e8630cecb5742964940
#
_entry.id   5de3dab1f9f24e8630cecb5742964940
#
_cell.length_a   1.000
_cell.length_b   1.000
_cell.length_c   1.000
_cell.angle_alpha   90.00
_cell.angle_beta   90.00
_cell.angle_gamma   90.00
#
_symmetry.space_group_name_H-M   'P 1'
#
loop_
_entity.id
_entity.type
_entity.pdbx_description
1 polymer ?
#
loop_
_entity_poly.entity_id
_entity_poly.type
_entity_poly.pdbx_seq_one_letter_code
_entity_poly.pdbx_strand_id
1 'polypeptide(L)'
;QHQIRGGSGLEETEAFPEERLLTFLEQNFAIGKGATYNPVRAQEAAEALARAYRQAGFPFTPKVAVEAKEDKEGIALTFRVEERPEVKAVRLLGVSLLPEEELRKGLEALKGSFDFAKYQEALRAIAKRYEEAGYRFSGPDPEASTLEEGVLTVRVRELKVARVEGEGLPLEGFPLKPKD
;
A
#
# COMPACT_ATOMS: atom_id res chain seq x y z
N GLN A 1 -31.68 -16.63 11.76
CA GLN A 1 -30.51 -15.77 11.88
C GLN A 1 -29.43 -16.46 12.69
N HIS A 2 -28.25 -16.45 12.17
CA HIS A 2 -27.10 -17.09 12.80
C HIS A 2 -26.14 -16.05 13.36
N GLN A 3 -25.60 -16.35 14.53
CA GLN A 3 -24.60 -15.47 15.15
C GLN A 3 -23.21 -15.94 14.82
N ILE A 4 -22.29 -15.00 14.81
CA ILE A 4 -20.88 -15.28 14.58
C ILE A 4 -20.31 -15.96 15.82
N ARG A 5 -19.78 -17.16 15.62
CA ARG A 5 -19.23 -17.99 16.67
C ARG A 5 -17.72 -17.81 16.72
N GLY A 6 -17.18 -17.58 17.92
CA GLY A 6 -15.74 -17.48 18.06
C GLY A 6 -15.09 -16.28 17.41
N GLY A 7 -15.89 -15.37 16.87
CA GLY A 7 -15.37 -14.18 16.19
C GLY A 7 -14.98 -14.44 14.75
N SER A 8 -14.18 -13.57 14.20
CA SER A 8 -13.66 -13.67 12.84
C SER A 8 -12.19 -14.04 12.85
N GLY A 9 -11.77 -14.82 11.87
CA GLY A 9 -10.37 -15.15 11.67
C GLY A 9 -9.85 -14.48 10.41
N LEU A 10 -8.55 -14.22 10.41
CA LEU A 10 -7.85 -13.68 9.25
C LEU A 10 -6.71 -14.62 8.87
N GLU A 11 -6.59 -14.91 7.59
CA GLU A 11 -5.53 -15.77 7.08
C GLU A 11 -4.67 -15.01 6.07
N GLU A 12 -3.40 -15.39 6.01
CA GLU A 12 -2.42 -14.83 5.09
C GLU A 12 -2.13 -13.34 5.32
N THR A 13 -2.33 -12.87 6.56
CA THR A 13 -2.03 -11.49 6.91
C THR A 13 -0.70 -11.43 7.67
N GLU A 14 0.32 -10.85 7.07
CA GLU A 14 1.63 -10.69 7.70
C GLU A 14 2.02 -9.21 7.83
N ALA A 15 1.54 -8.38 6.91
CA ALA A 15 1.89 -6.96 6.90
C ALA A 15 1.30 -6.20 8.09
N PHE A 16 0.14 -6.65 8.60
CA PHE A 16 -0.52 -6.02 9.72
C PHE A 16 -0.87 -7.04 10.79
N PRO A 17 -0.85 -6.64 12.07
CA PRO A 17 -1.27 -7.54 13.15
C PRO A 17 -2.72 -7.95 12.97
N GLU A 18 -2.98 -9.25 13.15
CA GLU A 18 -4.34 -9.78 13.04
C GLU A 18 -5.30 -9.06 13.99
N GLU A 19 -4.87 -8.81 15.23
CA GLU A 19 -5.69 -8.12 16.23
C GLU A 19 -6.16 -6.75 15.76
N ARG A 20 -5.29 -6.02 15.07
CA ARG A 20 -5.64 -4.70 14.56
C ARG A 20 -6.72 -4.77 13.50
N LEU A 21 -6.62 -5.75 12.62
CA LEU A 21 -7.62 -5.93 11.57
C LEU A 21 -8.95 -6.43 12.13
N LEU A 22 -8.90 -7.31 13.12
CA LEU A 22 -10.11 -7.79 13.79
C LEU A 22 -10.82 -6.65 14.51
N THR A 23 -10.06 -5.78 15.18
CA THR A 23 -10.62 -4.60 15.84
C THR A 23 -11.29 -3.68 14.83
N PHE A 24 -10.66 -3.49 13.67
CA PHE A 24 -11.24 -2.71 12.60
C PHE A 24 -12.60 -3.26 12.14
N LEU A 25 -12.68 -4.59 11.97
CA LEU A 25 -13.92 -5.23 11.56
C LEU A 25 -15.00 -5.09 12.62
N GLU A 26 -14.65 -5.26 13.87
CA GLU A 26 -15.59 -5.15 14.97
C GLU A 26 -16.13 -3.73 15.11
N GLN A 27 -15.27 -2.75 15.07
CA GLN A 27 -15.67 -1.35 15.29
C GLN A 27 -16.43 -0.74 14.12
N ASN A 28 -16.11 -1.15 12.90
CA ASN A 28 -16.72 -0.52 11.72
C ASN A 28 -17.86 -1.33 11.11
N PHE A 29 -17.89 -2.62 11.32
CA PHE A 29 -18.87 -3.51 10.67
C PHE A 29 -19.61 -4.39 11.66
N ALA A 30 -19.35 -4.24 12.94
CA ALA A 30 -19.94 -5.05 14.01
C ALA A 30 -19.76 -6.56 13.72
N ILE A 31 -18.60 -6.91 13.20
CA ILE A 31 -18.24 -8.31 12.94
C ILE A 31 -17.38 -8.81 14.09
N GLY A 32 -17.94 -9.68 14.91
CA GLY A 32 -17.24 -10.23 16.04
C GLY A 32 -18.07 -11.31 16.68
N LYS A 33 -17.53 -11.96 17.71
CA LYS A 33 -18.22 -13.04 18.40
C LYS A 33 -19.54 -12.54 18.98
N GLY A 34 -20.60 -13.27 18.68
CA GLY A 34 -21.95 -12.95 19.17
C GLY A 34 -22.74 -12.01 18.28
N ALA A 35 -22.10 -11.41 17.28
CA ALA A 35 -22.80 -10.54 16.33
C ALA A 35 -23.63 -11.36 15.36
N THR A 36 -24.70 -10.77 14.87
CA THR A 36 -25.56 -11.42 13.88
C THR A 36 -24.85 -11.45 12.53
N TYR A 37 -24.80 -12.61 11.90
CA TYR A 37 -24.17 -12.75 10.60
C TYR A 37 -25.01 -12.07 9.51
N ASN A 38 -24.37 -11.27 8.70
CA ASN A 38 -24.97 -10.63 7.53
C ASN A 38 -24.00 -10.74 6.36
N PRO A 39 -24.35 -11.54 5.32
CA PRO A 39 -23.43 -11.73 4.18
C PRO A 39 -23.06 -10.45 3.46
N VAL A 40 -23.98 -9.50 3.34
CA VAL A 40 -23.70 -8.23 2.69
C VAL A 40 -22.67 -7.43 3.48
N ARG A 41 -22.84 -7.40 4.79
CA ARG A 41 -21.90 -6.70 5.68
C ARG A 41 -20.52 -7.35 5.65
N ALA A 42 -20.47 -8.68 5.61
CA ALA A 42 -19.21 -9.41 5.52
C ALA A 42 -18.47 -9.07 4.22
N GLN A 43 -19.20 -8.97 3.11
CA GLN A 43 -18.60 -8.59 1.84
C GLN A 43 -18.11 -7.15 1.85
N GLU A 44 -18.88 -6.24 2.42
CA GLU A 44 -18.47 -4.85 2.58
C GLU A 44 -17.22 -4.73 3.44
N ALA A 45 -17.13 -5.55 4.49
CA ALA A 45 -15.96 -5.59 5.36
C ALA A 45 -14.73 -6.08 4.60
N ALA A 46 -14.87 -7.08 3.74
CA ALA A 46 -13.78 -7.57 2.92
C ALA A 46 -13.26 -6.47 1.99
N GLU A 47 -14.17 -5.73 1.37
CA GLU A 47 -13.80 -4.62 0.49
C GLU A 47 -13.11 -3.50 1.28
N ALA A 48 -13.56 -3.24 2.49
CA ALA A 48 -12.96 -2.23 3.34
C ALA A 48 -11.55 -2.62 3.80
N LEU A 49 -11.34 -3.91 4.08
CA LEU A 49 -10.01 -4.43 4.40
C LEU A 49 -9.06 -4.20 3.22
N ALA A 50 -9.53 -4.52 2.01
CA ALA A 50 -8.73 -4.31 0.82
C ALA A 50 -8.34 -2.85 0.65
N ARG A 51 -9.27 -1.93 0.87
CA ARG A 51 -8.99 -0.50 0.80
C ARG A 51 -8.02 -0.04 1.88
N ALA A 52 -8.12 -0.63 3.09
CA ALA A 52 -7.23 -0.29 4.18
C ALA A 52 -5.77 -0.64 3.85
N TYR A 53 -5.56 -1.75 3.18
CA TYR A 53 -4.23 -2.12 2.69
C TYR A 53 -3.70 -1.08 1.71
N ARG A 54 -4.54 -0.63 0.80
CA ARG A 54 -4.17 0.39 -0.18
C ARG A 54 -3.79 1.70 0.51
N GLN A 55 -4.55 2.11 1.50
CA GLN A 55 -4.29 3.33 2.27
C GLN A 55 -3.00 3.23 3.07
N ALA A 56 -2.61 2.03 3.46
CA ALA A 56 -1.40 1.80 4.24
C ALA A 56 -0.13 1.78 3.37
N GLY A 57 -0.27 1.91 2.05
CA GLY A 57 0.87 2.01 1.15
C GLY A 57 1.10 0.80 0.25
N PHE A 58 0.22 -0.19 0.29
CA PHE A 58 0.31 -1.30 -0.65
C PHE A 58 0.10 -0.76 -2.08
N PRO A 59 0.88 -1.24 -3.05
CA PRO A 59 0.78 -0.74 -4.43
C PRO A 59 -0.44 -1.25 -5.18
N PHE A 60 -1.30 -2.01 -4.51
CA PHE A 60 -2.47 -2.64 -5.12
C PHE A 60 -3.54 -2.83 -4.06
N THR A 61 -4.78 -3.10 -4.52
CA THR A 61 -5.86 -3.49 -3.64
C THR A 61 -5.88 -5.02 -3.59
N PRO A 62 -5.51 -5.64 -2.46
CA PRO A 62 -5.45 -7.10 -2.41
C PRO A 62 -6.82 -7.73 -2.54
N LYS A 63 -6.85 -8.97 -2.98
CA LYS A 63 -8.08 -9.75 -3.02
C LYS A 63 -8.36 -10.26 -1.62
N VAL A 64 -9.56 -10.04 -1.15
CA VAL A 64 -10.01 -10.54 0.15
C VAL A 64 -11.21 -11.45 -0.08
N ALA A 65 -11.04 -12.70 0.28
CA ALA A 65 -12.13 -13.68 0.20
C ALA A 65 -12.72 -13.88 1.58
N VAL A 66 -14.05 -14.01 1.65
CA VAL A 66 -14.76 -14.28 2.89
C VAL A 66 -15.32 -15.68 2.82
N GLU A 67 -14.99 -16.50 3.80
CA GLU A 67 -15.58 -17.82 3.96
C GLU A 67 -16.45 -17.83 5.21
N ALA A 68 -17.65 -18.34 5.09
CA ALA A 68 -18.55 -18.52 6.22
C ALA A 68 -18.87 -19.99 6.34
N LYS A 69 -18.54 -20.59 7.47
CA LYS A 69 -18.88 -21.99 7.76
C LYS A 69 -19.91 -22.04 8.85
N GLU A 70 -21.02 -22.67 8.56
CA GLU A 70 -22.10 -22.83 9.49
C GLU A 70 -22.05 -24.18 10.19
N ASP A 71 -22.30 -24.20 11.49
CA ASP A 71 -22.48 -25.41 12.25
C ASP A 71 -23.58 -25.19 13.30
N LYS A 72 -23.73 -26.13 14.20
CA LYS A 72 -24.81 -26.07 15.23
C LYS A 72 -24.66 -24.87 16.16
N GLU A 73 -23.47 -24.37 16.34
CA GLU A 73 -23.19 -23.26 17.26
C GLU A 73 -23.27 -21.89 16.61
N GLY A 74 -23.33 -21.84 15.29
CA GLY A 74 -23.37 -20.58 14.56
C GLY A 74 -22.47 -20.56 13.35
N ILE A 75 -21.96 -19.40 13.02
CA ILE A 75 -21.14 -19.19 11.83
C ILE A 75 -19.73 -18.76 12.20
N ALA A 76 -18.76 -19.42 11.60
CA ALA A 76 -17.36 -19.01 11.69
C ALA A 76 -16.99 -18.28 10.41
N LEU A 77 -16.52 -17.04 10.52
CA LEU A 77 -16.09 -16.24 9.38
C LEU A 77 -14.56 -16.24 9.27
N THR A 78 -14.07 -16.42 8.07
CA THR A 78 -12.65 -16.33 7.78
C THR A 78 -12.45 -15.38 6.62
N PHE A 79 -11.58 -14.38 6.82
CA PHE A 79 -11.19 -13.45 5.77
C PHE A 79 -9.80 -13.83 5.30
N ARG A 80 -9.67 -14.16 4.04
CA ARG A 80 -8.38 -14.55 3.45
C ARG A 80 -7.88 -13.44 2.55
N VAL A 81 -6.71 -12.90 2.87
CA VAL A 81 -6.14 -11.76 2.16
C VAL A 81 -4.96 -12.20 1.31
N GLU A 82 -5.02 -11.92 0.01
CA GLU A 82 -3.91 -12.22 -0.89
C GLU A 82 -2.89 -11.07 -0.83
N GLU A 83 -1.97 -11.14 0.13
CA GLU A 83 -0.93 -10.12 0.29
C GLU A 83 0.27 -10.34 -0.60
N ARG A 84 0.43 -11.55 -1.14
CA ARG A 84 1.64 -11.94 -1.88
C ARG A 84 1.34 -12.45 -3.28
N PRO A 85 0.75 -11.62 -4.16
CA PRO A 85 0.59 -12.03 -5.54
C PRO A 85 1.95 -12.11 -6.22
N GLU A 86 2.00 -12.82 -7.34
CA GLU A 86 3.23 -12.94 -8.10
C GLU A 86 3.52 -11.66 -8.88
N VAL A 87 4.75 -11.17 -8.76
CA VAL A 87 5.24 -10.03 -9.52
C VAL A 87 6.08 -10.58 -10.69
N LYS A 88 5.56 -10.42 -11.89
CA LYS A 88 6.23 -10.91 -13.10
C LYS A 88 7.15 -9.88 -13.72
N ALA A 89 6.81 -8.61 -13.57
CA ALA A 89 7.60 -7.51 -14.12
C ALA A 89 7.50 -6.30 -13.23
N VAL A 90 8.51 -5.45 -13.29
CA VAL A 90 8.55 -4.20 -12.54
C VAL A 90 8.75 -3.04 -13.51
N ARG A 91 7.98 -1.96 -13.32
CA ARG A 91 8.10 -0.75 -14.11
C ARG A 91 8.34 0.44 -13.21
N LEU A 92 9.14 1.38 -13.69
CA LEU A 92 9.43 2.61 -12.95
C LEU A 92 9.08 3.77 -13.87
N LEU A 93 8.18 4.64 -13.42
CA LEU A 93 7.70 5.78 -14.19
C LEU A 93 7.93 7.09 -13.46
N GLY A 94 8.15 8.15 -14.22
CA GLY A 94 8.27 9.49 -13.68
C GLY A 94 9.67 9.92 -13.29
N VAL A 95 10.67 9.12 -13.61
CA VAL A 95 12.06 9.44 -13.29
C VAL A 95 12.73 10.19 -14.45
N SER A 96 13.22 11.39 -14.18
CA SER A 96 13.98 12.15 -15.16
C SER A 96 15.20 12.85 -14.53
N LEU A 97 15.17 13.05 -13.21
CA LEU A 97 16.27 13.73 -12.49
C LEU A 97 17.42 12.81 -12.12
N LEU A 98 17.17 11.51 -12.06
CA LEU A 98 18.19 10.51 -11.72
C LEU A 98 18.24 9.43 -12.80
N PRO A 99 19.32 8.61 -12.83
CA PRO A 99 19.40 7.51 -13.78
C PRO A 99 18.32 6.47 -13.49
N GLU A 100 17.36 6.33 -14.39
CA GLU A 100 16.26 5.39 -14.23
C GLU A 100 16.73 3.94 -14.08
N GLU A 101 17.71 3.54 -14.88
CA GLU A 101 18.22 2.17 -14.85
C GLU A 101 18.75 1.75 -13.49
N GLU A 102 19.45 2.64 -12.81
CA GLU A 102 19.97 2.33 -11.47
C GLU A 102 18.86 2.13 -10.45
N LEU A 103 17.85 2.99 -10.52
CA LEU A 103 16.71 2.87 -9.62
C LEU A 103 15.91 1.61 -9.92
N ARG A 104 15.73 1.29 -11.19
CA ARG A 104 14.99 0.10 -11.59
C ARG A 104 15.67 -1.19 -11.17
N LYS A 105 16.99 -1.22 -11.18
CA LYS A 105 17.74 -2.40 -10.72
C LYS A 105 17.40 -2.77 -9.29
N GLY A 106 17.19 -1.77 -8.44
CA GLY A 106 16.78 -2.00 -7.06
C GLY A 106 15.39 -2.64 -6.95
N LEU A 107 14.55 -2.43 -7.96
CA LEU A 107 13.20 -2.98 -7.98
C LEU A 107 13.15 -4.41 -8.54
N GLU A 108 14.18 -4.84 -9.25
CA GLU A 108 14.22 -6.20 -9.80
C GLU A 108 14.15 -7.27 -8.71
N ALA A 109 14.63 -6.96 -7.52
CA ALA A 109 14.56 -7.88 -6.39
C ALA A 109 13.11 -8.14 -5.92
N LEU A 110 12.17 -7.33 -6.37
CA LEU A 110 10.76 -7.48 -6.01
C LEU A 110 10.02 -8.50 -6.89
N LYS A 111 10.65 -8.98 -7.94
CA LYS A 111 10.04 -10.01 -8.79
C LYS A 111 9.86 -11.31 -8.02
N GLY A 112 8.81 -12.01 -8.31
CA GLY A 112 8.45 -13.24 -7.62
C GLY A 112 7.26 -13.00 -6.71
N SER A 113 7.24 -13.67 -5.57
CA SER A 113 6.19 -13.46 -4.58
C SER A 113 6.33 -12.07 -3.97
N PHE A 114 5.27 -11.27 -4.01
CA PHE A 114 5.31 -9.91 -3.48
C PHE A 114 5.64 -9.92 -1.99
N ASP A 115 6.59 -9.07 -1.59
CA ASP A 115 6.98 -8.90 -0.20
C ASP A 115 6.88 -7.41 0.13
N PHE A 116 5.93 -7.06 0.98
CA PHE A 116 5.68 -5.66 1.32
C PHE A 116 6.88 -5.00 2.00
N ALA A 117 7.59 -5.73 2.85
CA ALA A 117 8.77 -5.20 3.53
C ALA A 117 9.88 -4.84 2.53
N LYS A 118 10.13 -5.72 1.57
CA LYS A 118 11.09 -5.46 0.51
C LYS A 118 10.66 -4.30 -0.38
N TYR A 119 9.38 -4.21 -0.65
CA TYR A 119 8.82 -3.11 -1.42
C TYR A 119 9.08 -1.78 -0.73
N GLN A 120 8.79 -1.70 0.58
CA GLN A 120 9.04 -0.49 1.34
C GLN A 120 10.53 -0.11 1.40
N GLU A 121 11.40 -1.11 1.56
CA GLU A 121 12.85 -0.87 1.52
C GLU A 121 13.29 -0.31 0.18
N ALA A 122 12.76 -0.86 -0.92
CA ALA A 122 13.07 -0.38 -2.26
C ALA A 122 12.63 1.08 -2.44
N LEU A 123 11.43 1.42 -1.94
CA LEU A 123 10.96 2.79 -2.00
C LEU A 123 11.82 3.74 -1.18
N ARG A 124 12.24 3.31 0.00
CA ARG A 124 13.14 4.11 0.84
C ARG A 124 14.49 4.35 0.18
N ALA A 125 15.00 3.32 -0.49
CA ALA A 125 16.27 3.44 -1.21
C ALA A 125 16.16 4.47 -2.33
N ILE A 126 15.05 4.48 -3.05
CA ILE A 126 14.80 5.46 -4.11
C ILE A 126 14.69 6.87 -3.50
N ALA A 127 13.92 6.99 -2.42
CA ALA A 127 13.76 8.28 -1.74
C ALA A 127 15.10 8.81 -1.24
N LYS A 128 15.94 7.95 -0.71
CA LYS A 128 17.26 8.31 -0.24
C LYS A 128 18.16 8.82 -1.37
N ARG A 129 18.08 8.19 -2.55
CA ARG A 129 18.85 8.63 -3.71
C ARG A 129 18.45 10.05 -4.13
N TYR A 130 17.16 10.36 -4.09
CA TYR A 130 16.68 11.70 -4.38
C TYR A 130 17.17 12.70 -3.32
N GLU A 131 17.12 12.32 -2.07
CA GLU A 131 17.60 13.18 -0.97
C GLU A 131 19.09 13.48 -1.09
N GLU A 132 19.89 12.44 -1.36
CA GLU A 132 21.35 12.61 -1.52
C GLU A 132 21.69 13.48 -2.72
N ALA A 133 20.84 13.47 -3.74
CA ALA A 133 21.04 14.32 -4.92
C ALA A 133 20.51 15.75 -4.74
N GLY A 134 19.90 16.04 -3.58
CA GLY A 134 19.37 17.36 -3.27
C GLY A 134 17.89 17.57 -3.58
N TYR A 135 17.19 16.52 -4.00
CA TYR A 135 15.76 16.61 -4.36
C TYR A 135 14.90 16.10 -3.22
N ARG A 136 14.86 16.85 -2.12
CA ARG A 136 14.19 16.42 -0.88
C ARG A 136 12.71 16.15 -0.99
N PHE A 137 12.04 16.83 -1.91
CA PHE A 137 10.58 16.68 -2.05
C PHE A 137 10.18 15.78 -3.19
N SER A 138 11.15 15.10 -3.78
CA SER A 138 10.92 14.14 -4.84
C SER A 138 11.12 12.73 -4.32
N GLY A 139 10.41 11.77 -4.87
CA GLY A 139 10.55 10.39 -4.46
C GLY A 139 9.37 9.55 -4.93
N PRO A 140 9.36 8.27 -4.56
CA PRO A 140 8.27 7.39 -4.97
C PRO A 140 6.93 7.79 -4.35
N ASP A 141 5.87 7.59 -5.13
CA ASP A 141 4.51 7.87 -4.70
C ASP A 141 3.77 6.55 -4.51
N PRO A 142 3.64 6.05 -3.28
CA PRO A 142 2.99 4.77 -3.04
C PRO A 142 1.52 4.76 -3.44
N GLU A 143 0.83 5.89 -3.32
CA GLU A 143 -0.58 5.97 -3.67
C GLU A 143 -0.82 5.85 -5.17
N ALA A 144 0.13 6.28 -5.98
CA ALA A 144 0.02 6.19 -7.43
C ALA A 144 0.62 4.91 -7.99
N SER A 145 1.27 4.11 -7.15
CA SER A 145 1.87 2.85 -7.58
C SER A 145 0.82 1.74 -7.62
N THR A 146 0.98 0.80 -8.53
CA THR A 146 -0.02 -0.26 -8.73
C THR A 146 0.64 -1.61 -8.99
N LEU A 147 -0.11 -2.66 -8.72
CA LEU A 147 0.27 -4.01 -9.12
C LEU A 147 -0.95 -4.64 -9.80
N GLU A 148 -0.87 -4.73 -11.11
CA GLU A 148 -1.96 -5.27 -11.94
C GLU A 148 -1.41 -6.31 -12.90
N GLU A 149 -2.10 -7.45 -12.97
CA GLU A 149 -1.72 -8.54 -13.88
C GLU A 149 -0.24 -8.95 -13.76
N GLY A 150 0.29 -8.91 -12.56
CA GLY A 150 1.67 -9.28 -12.31
C GLY A 150 2.69 -8.18 -12.62
N VAL A 151 2.24 -7.00 -13.03
CA VAL A 151 3.13 -5.88 -13.32
C VAL A 151 3.08 -4.88 -12.16
N LEU A 152 4.21 -4.76 -11.48
CA LEU A 152 4.35 -3.77 -10.41
C LEU A 152 4.86 -2.47 -11.03
N THR A 153 4.03 -1.43 -10.98
CA THR A 153 4.39 -0.12 -11.49
C THR A 153 4.65 0.82 -10.32
N VAL A 154 5.87 1.26 -10.19
CA VAL A 154 6.26 2.24 -9.17
C VAL A 154 6.31 3.60 -9.83
N ARG A 155 5.50 4.54 -9.35
CA ARG A 155 5.49 5.90 -9.87
C ARG A 155 6.30 6.79 -8.95
N VAL A 156 7.12 7.63 -9.56
CA VAL A 156 7.94 8.58 -8.85
C VAL A 156 7.40 9.98 -9.13
N ARG A 157 7.29 10.75 -8.07
CA ARG A 157 6.86 12.14 -8.16
C ARG A 157 8.09 13.02 -8.04
N GLU A 158 8.41 13.73 -9.11
CA GLU A 158 9.53 14.66 -9.11
C GLU A 158 9.02 16.09 -9.05
N LEU A 159 9.46 16.82 -8.03
CA LEU A 159 9.10 18.21 -7.87
C LEU A 159 10.27 19.08 -8.30
N LYS A 160 10.00 20.00 -9.22
CA LYS A 160 10.98 20.93 -9.73
C LYS A 160 10.58 22.34 -9.35
N VAL A 161 11.58 23.19 -9.08
CA VAL A 161 11.30 24.58 -8.83
C VAL A 161 10.93 25.26 -10.14
N ALA A 162 9.66 25.65 -10.26
CA ALA A 162 9.17 26.30 -11.47
C ALA A 162 9.61 27.76 -11.54
N ARG A 163 9.59 28.44 -10.39
CA ARG A 163 10.04 29.82 -10.30
C ARG A 163 10.29 30.17 -8.84
N VAL A 164 11.09 31.21 -8.63
CA VAL A 164 11.35 31.75 -7.30
C VAL A 164 10.72 33.13 -7.24
N GLU A 165 9.88 33.33 -6.22
CA GLU A 165 9.25 34.63 -5.96
C GLU A 165 9.73 35.12 -4.61
N GLY A 166 10.17 36.36 -4.56
CA GLY A 166 10.64 36.96 -3.32
C GLY A 166 10.31 38.40 -3.27
N GLU A 167 9.08 38.72 -2.91
CA GLU A 167 8.66 40.11 -2.77
C GLU A 167 9.40 40.79 -1.60
N GLY A 168 10.00 41.91 -1.91
CA GLY A 168 10.69 42.69 -0.91
C GLY A 168 12.00 42.09 -0.42
N LEU A 169 12.44 40.99 -1.01
CA LEU A 169 13.71 40.36 -0.66
C LEU A 169 14.68 40.40 -1.85
N PRO A 170 15.91 40.80 -1.61
CA PRO A 170 16.90 40.68 -2.68
C PRO A 170 17.24 39.23 -2.92
N LEU A 171 17.28 38.84 -4.16
CA LEU A 171 17.61 37.45 -4.53
C LEU A 171 19.13 37.29 -4.69
N GLU A 172 19.87 38.38 -4.63
CA GLU A 172 21.32 38.34 -4.72
C GLU A 172 21.93 37.69 -3.49
N GLY A 173 22.84 36.79 -3.70
CA GLY A 173 23.48 36.07 -2.62
C GLY A 173 22.83 34.78 -2.20
N PHE A 174 21.64 34.49 -2.69
CA PHE A 174 20.99 33.20 -2.42
C PHE A 174 21.63 32.12 -3.29
N PRO A 175 21.98 30.97 -2.70
CA PRO A 175 22.57 29.88 -3.47
C PRO A 175 21.57 29.13 -4.35
N LEU A 176 20.28 29.28 -4.09
CA LEU A 176 19.26 28.60 -4.86
C LEU A 176 19.04 29.21 -6.21
N LYS A 177 18.96 28.37 -7.21
CA LYS A 177 18.59 28.77 -8.55
C LYS A 177 17.19 28.26 -8.85
N PRO A 178 16.40 29.00 -9.64
CA PRO A 178 15.04 28.55 -9.96
C PRO A 178 14.98 27.27 -10.77
N LYS A 179 16.10 26.80 -11.26
CA LYS A 179 16.14 25.62 -12.11
C LYS A 179 17.23 24.67 -11.65
N ASP A 180 16.81 23.47 -11.24
CA ASP A 180 17.73 22.39 -10.88
C ASP A 180 17.08 21.04 -11.09
#